data_faf63ecfa35cfb06e4189e878086ee87
#
_entry.id   faf63ecfa35cfb06e4189e878086ee87
#
_cell.length_a   1.000
_cell.length_b   1.000
_cell.length_c   1.000
_cell.angle_alpha   90.00
_cell.angle_beta   90.00
_cell.angle_gamma   90.00
#
_symmetry.space_group_name_H-M   'P 1'
#
loop_
_entity.id
_entity.type
_entity.pdbx_description
1 polymer ?
#
loop_
_entity_poly.entity_id
_entity_poly.type
_entity_poly.pdbx_seq_one_letter_code
_entity_poly.pdbx_strand_id
1 'polypeptide(L)'
;MGLLSDEDELRQLMDHAHTRGLVESDEHEMIHNVFELGDTLVRELMVPRTDMVWIEKDKTLRQGLSLALRSGYSRVPVVGDGIDNIIGIAYVKDLAKRALDHHEAETTEKVEQHTRPAVFVPENKEAAELLKEMQRDQIHLAIVVDEYGGTAGIITIEDI
;
A
#
# COMPACT_ATOMS: atom_id res chain seq x y z
N MET A 1 2.10 40.33 -1.88
CA MET A 1 3.44 39.88 -1.53
C MET A 1 3.35 38.55 -0.79
N GLY A 2 4.04 37.54 -1.24
CA GLY A 2 4.11 36.26 -0.55
C GLY A 2 4.97 36.39 0.71
N LEU A 3 4.44 35.96 1.84
CA LEU A 3 5.17 35.97 3.11
C LEU A 3 6.08 34.74 3.23
N LEU A 4 5.71 33.65 2.55
CA LEU A 4 6.44 32.38 2.59
C LEU A 4 6.74 31.98 1.15
N SER A 5 8.01 31.78 0.84
CA SER A 5 8.45 31.44 -0.51
C SER A 5 8.71 29.93 -0.66
N ASP A 6 8.87 29.20 0.44
CA ASP A 6 9.16 27.77 0.41
C ASP A 6 8.70 27.04 1.68
N GLU A 7 8.88 25.73 1.67
CA GLU A 7 8.53 24.85 2.77
C GLU A 7 9.38 25.10 4.01
N ASP A 8 10.66 25.44 3.83
CA ASP A 8 11.58 25.69 4.95
C ASP A 8 11.14 26.89 5.77
N GLU A 9 10.69 27.95 5.12
CA GLU A 9 10.16 29.14 5.80
C GLU A 9 8.92 28.79 6.61
N LEU A 10 8.04 27.95 6.03
CA LEU A 10 6.83 27.52 6.74
C LEU A 10 7.16 26.66 7.95
N ARG A 11 8.14 25.76 7.84
CA ARG A 11 8.61 24.94 8.97
C ARG A 11 9.15 25.82 10.09
N GLN A 12 9.95 26.84 9.77
CA GLN A 12 10.48 27.77 10.75
C GLN A 12 9.37 28.52 11.46
N LEU A 13 8.35 28.95 10.75
CA LEU A 13 7.20 29.61 11.33
C LEU A 13 6.46 28.70 12.31
N MET A 14 6.27 27.43 11.95
CA MET A 14 5.61 26.45 12.82
C MET A 14 6.43 26.16 14.07
N ASP A 15 7.75 26.06 13.95
CA ASP A 15 8.64 25.85 15.09
C ASP A 15 8.58 27.06 16.04
N HIS A 16 8.54 28.25 15.48
CA HIS A 16 8.42 29.47 16.26
C HIS A 16 7.08 29.53 17.02
N ALA A 17 5.99 29.14 16.34
CA ALA A 17 4.68 29.07 16.98
C ALA A 17 4.66 28.09 18.14
N HIS A 18 5.31 26.91 17.98
CA HIS A 18 5.44 25.93 19.05
C HIS A 18 6.21 26.48 20.24
N THR A 19 7.33 27.15 19.99
CA THR A 19 8.16 27.78 21.04
C THR A 19 7.37 28.81 21.84
N ARG A 20 6.44 29.52 21.19
CA ARG A 20 5.58 30.51 21.82
C ARG A 20 4.33 29.97 22.49
N GLY A 21 4.10 28.63 22.42
CA GLY A 21 2.94 28.00 22.99
C GLY A 21 1.65 28.16 22.19
N LEU A 22 1.74 28.63 20.93
CA LEU A 22 0.59 28.80 20.06
C LEU A 22 0.14 27.48 19.45
N VAL A 23 1.06 26.51 19.37
CA VAL A 23 0.82 25.16 18.85
C VAL A 23 1.30 24.18 19.91
N GLU A 24 0.47 23.21 20.26
CA GLU A 24 0.83 22.16 21.21
C GLU A 24 1.87 21.22 20.63
N SER A 25 2.60 20.51 21.50
CA SER A 25 3.68 19.60 21.07
C SER A 25 3.17 18.52 20.13
N ASP A 26 1.99 17.93 20.39
CA ASP A 26 1.41 16.90 19.55
C ASP A 26 1.04 17.44 18.17
N GLU A 27 0.47 18.64 18.13
CA GLU A 27 0.12 19.30 16.87
C GLU A 27 1.36 19.66 16.06
N HIS A 28 2.41 20.14 16.73
CA HIS A 28 3.69 20.46 16.09
C HIS A 28 4.33 19.21 15.46
N GLU A 29 4.33 18.10 16.19
CA GLU A 29 4.85 16.82 15.69
C GLU A 29 4.08 16.33 14.46
N MET A 30 2.75 16.42 14.50
CA MET A 30 1.91 16.04 13.36
C MET A 30 2.23 16.88 12.12
N ILE A 31 2.36 18.19 12.28
CA ILE A 31 2.69 19.09 11.17
C ILE A 31 4.08 18.79 10.63
N HIS A 32 5.05 18.55 11.50
CA HIS A 32 6.41 18.19 11.09
C HIS A 32 6.42 16.91 10.27
N ASN A 33 5.66 15.88 10.70
CA ASN A 33 5.54 14.62 9.98
C ASN A 33 4.90 14.81 8.60
N VAL A 34 3.94 15.71 8.47
CA VAL A 34 3.33 16.04 7.17
C VAL A 34 4.37 16.64 6.21
N PHE A 35 5.23 17.52 6.69
CA PHE A 35 6.29 18.10 5.87
C PHE A 35 7.32 17.05 5.43
N GLU A 36 7.68 16.15 6.34
CA GLU A 36 8.59 15.05 6.00
C GLU A 36 7.98 14.14 4.93
N LEU A 37 6.70 13.81 5.07
CA LEU A 37 5.98 13.00 4.09
C LEU A 37 5.98 13.65 2.71
N GLY A 38 5.90 14.99 2.63
CA GLY A 38 5.90 15.72 1.37
C GLY A 38 7.13 15.48 0.51
N ASP A 39 8.26 15.18 1.14
CA ASP A 39 9.54 14.92 0.45
C ASP A 39 9.81 13.43 0.25
N THR A 40 8.94 12.55 0.74
CA THR A 40 9.14 11.11 0.73
C THR A 40 8.55 10.50 -0.54
N LEU A 41 9.32 9.63 -1.18
CA LEU A 41 8.88 8.88 -2.35
C LEU A 41 8.32 7.51 -1.94
N VAL A 42 7.44 6.98 -2.76
CA VAL A 42 6.81 5.67 -2.56
C VAL A 42 7.88 4.58 -2.33
N ARG A 43 8.97 4.59 -3.10
CA ARG A 43 10.04 3.59 -2.97
C ARG A 43 10.70 3.56 -1.58
N GLU A 44 10.61 4.67 -0.84
CA GLU A 44 11.20 4.76 0.50
C GLU A 44 10.33 4.12 1.56
N LEU A 45 9.02 3.96 1.30
CA LEU A 45 8.05 3.43 2.25
C LEU A 45 7.51 2.05 1.89
N MET A 46 7.69 1.62 0.64
CA MET A 46 7.16 0.34 0.17
C MET A 46 7.83 -0.86 0.84
N VAL A 47 7.13 -1.99 0.83
CA VAL A 47 7.73 -3.29 1.10
C VAL A 47 8.43 -3.70 -0.20
N PRO A 48 9.77 -3.87 -0.17
CA PRO A 48 10.49 -4.19 -1.40
C PRO A 48 10.15 -5.57 -1.93
N ARG A 49 10.35 -5.76 -3.21
CA ARG A 49 10.06 -6.99 -3.95
C ARG A 49 10.57 -8.25 -3.25
N THR A 50 11.76 -8.20 -2.68
CA THR A 50 12.38 -9.34 -2.02
C THR A 50 11.66 -9.79 -0.75
N ASP A 51 10.88 -8.89 -0.15
CA ASP A 51 10.16 -9.15 1.09
C ASP A 51 8.65 -9.36 0.87
N MET A 52 8.20 -9.32 -0.38
CA MET A 52 6.79 -9.50 -0.70
C MET A 52 6.34 -10.94 -0.51
N VAL A 53 5.09 -11.11 -0.05
CA VAL A 53 4.37 -12.37 -0.06
C VAL A 53 3.39 -12.32 -1.22
N TRP A 54 3.31 -13.39 -2.02
CA TRP A 54 2.38 -13.50 -3.13
C TRP A 54 1.82 -14.91 -3.22
N ILE A 55 0.74 -15.06 -3.99
CA ILE A 55 0.09 -16.35 -4.27
C ILE A 55 0.13 -16.59 -5.78
N GLU A 56 0.54 -17.78 -6.19
CA GLU A 56 0.48 -18.18 -7.60
C GLU A 56 -0.98 -18.38 -8.01
N LYS A 57 -1.32 -17.92 -9.22
CA LYS A 57 -2.70 -17.89 -9.73
C LYS A 57 -3.41 -19.24 -9.75
N ASP A 58 -2.66 -20.32 -9.95
CA ASP A 58 -3.19 -21.67 -10.09
C ASP A 58 -3.31 -22.44 -8.77
N LYS A 59 -2.96 -21.80 -7.67
CA LYS A 59 -3.21 -22.39 -6.34
C LYS A 59 -4.71 -22.50 -6.10
N THR A 60 -5.10 -23.57 -5.39
CA THR A 60 -6.50 -23.72 -4.99
C THR A 60 -6.88 -22.65 -3.97
N LEU A 61 -8.18 -22.43 -3.84
CA LEU A 61 -8.72 -21.51 -2.86
C LEU A 61 -8.18 -21.81 -1.45
N ARG A 62 -8.16 -23.11 -1.10
CA ARG A 62 -7.64 -23.57 0.21
C ARG A 62 -6.16 -23.25 0.40
N GLN A 63 -5.35 -23.52 -0.62
CA GLN A 63 -3.91 -23.23 -0.57
C GLN A 63 -3.64 -21.74 -0.44
N GLY A 64 -4.35 -20.91 -1.20
CA GLY A 64 -4.23 -19.46 -1.14
C GLY A 64 -4.64 -18.90 0.21
N LEU A 65 -5.78 -19.37 0.74
CA LEU A 65 -6.27 -18.95 2.04
C LEU A 65 -5.29 -19.33 3.16
N SER A 66 -4.76 -20.56 3.11
CA SER A 66 -3.78 -21.04 4.08
C SER A 66 -2.52 -20.17 4.08
N LEU A 67 -1.99 -19.84 2.89
CA LEU A 67 -0.82 -18.98 2.77
C LEU A 67 -1.08 -17.58 3.33
N ALA A 68 -2.22 -17.00 2.96
CA ALA A 68 -2.59 -15.66 3.42
C ALA A 68 -2.75 -15.61 4.94
N LEU A 69 -3.43 -16.59 5.52
CA LEU A 69 -3.61 -16.65 6.97
C LEU A 69 -2.28 -16.82 7.72
N ARG A 70 -1.38 -17.64 7.20
CA ARG A 70 -0.06 -17.83 7.81
C ARG A 70 0.82 -16.59 7.72
N SER A 71 0.69 -15.83 6.62
CA SER A 71 1.44 -14.59 6.44
C SER A 71 0.94 -13.44 7.32
N GLY A 72 -0.32 -13.51 7.76
CA GLY A 72 -0.94 -12.47 8.55
C GLY A 72 -1.46 -11.27 7.73
N TYR A 73 -1.33 -11.29 6.41
CA TYR A 73 -1.78 -10.20 5.56
C TYR A 73 -3.25 -10.37 5.16
N SER A 74 -3.98 -9.26 5.14
CA SER A 74 -5.39 -9.25 4.73
C SER A 74 -5.56 -9.25 3.21
N ARG A 75 -4.52 -8.81 2.49
CA ARG A 75 -4.52 -8.67 1.03
C ARG A 75 -3.18 -9.14 0.51
N VAL A 76 -3.21 -10.02 -0.49
CA VAL A 76 -1.99 -10.62 -1.04
C VAL A 76 -2.03 -10.56 -2.56
N PRO A 77 -0.97 -10.09 -3.22
CA PRO A 77 -0.89 -10.10 -4.67
C PRO A 77 -0.95 -11.52 -5.22
N VAL A 78 -1.64 -11.68 -6.34
CA VAL A 78 -1.70 -12.94 -7.09
C VAL A 78 -0.89 -12.77 -8.35
N VAL A 79 0.04 -13.69 -8.59
CA VAL A 79 0.96 -13.63 -9.72
C VAL A 79 0.61 -14.67 -10.78
N GLY A 80 0.86 -14.32 -12.04
CA GLY A 80 0.73 -15.23 -13.18
C GLY A 80 2.05 -15.97 -13.42
N ASP A 81 2.84 -15.48 -14.37
CA ASP A 81 4.09 -16.15 -14.77
C ASP A 81 5.26 -15.85 -13.81
N GLY A 82 5.08 -14.97 -12.87
CA GLY A 82 6.12 -14.58 -11.90
C GLY A 82 5.75 -13.27 -11.22
N ILE A 83 6.64 -12.81 -10.35
CA ILE A 83 6.39 -11.61 -9.53
C ILE A 83 6.20 -10.33 -10.37
N ASP A 84 6.72 -10.30 -11.60
CA ASP A 84 6.54 -9.16 -12.49
C ASP A 84 5.18 -9.19 -13.21
N ASN A 85 4.43 -10.27 -13.05
CA ASN A 85 3.11 -10.41 -13.65
C ASN A 85 2.04 -10.52 -12.56
N ILE A 86 1.69 -9.39 -11.98
CA ILE A 86 0.63 -9.30 -10.97
C ILE A 86 -0.71 -9.25 -11.69
N ILE A 87 -1.56 -10.27 -11.49
CA ILE A 87 -2.86 -10.36 -12.15
C ILE A 87 -4.01 -9.82 -11.31
N GLY A 88 -3.81 -9.62 -10.03
CA GLY A 88 -4.83 -9.09 -9.14
C GLY A 88 -4.43 -9.21 -7.68
N ILE A 89 -5.35 -8.86 -6.80
CA ILE A 89 -5.16 -8.93 -5.36
C ILE A 89 -6.19 -9.87 -4.76
N ALA A 90 -5.72 -10.85 -3.98
CA ALA A 90 -6.59 -11.74 -3.22
C ALA A 90 -6.85 -11.14 -1.84
N TYR A 91 -8.11 -10.97 -1.50
CA TYR A 91 -8.53 -10.52 -0.18
C TYR A 91 -8.89 -11.75 0.65
N VAL A 92 -8.27 -11.89 1.81
CA VAL A 92 -8.51 -13.05 2.70
C VAL A 92 -10.00 -13.22 2.99
N LYS A 93 -10.70 -12.12 3.25
CA LYS A 93 -12.13 -12.19 3.55
C LYS A 93 -12.96 -12.72 2.38
N ASP A 94 -12.57 -12.43 1.14
CA ASP A 94 -13.28 -12.94 -0.04
C ASP A 94 -13.05 -14.44 -0.18
N LEU A 95 -11.81 -14.90 0.00
CA LEU A 95 -11.46 -16.31 -0.05
C LEU A 95 -12.16 -17.09 1.05
N ALA A 96 -12.13 -16.56 2.28
CA ALA A 96 -12.78 -17.20 3.43
C ALA A 96 -14.29 -17.29 3.25
N LYS A 97 -14.92 -16.24 2.76
CA LYS A 97 -16.36 -16.23 2.52
C LYS A 97 -16.75 -17.27 1.48
N ARG A 98 -16.00 -17.35 0.38
CA ARG A 98 -16.25 -18.35 -0.66
C ARG A 98 -16.11 -19.77 -0.13
N ALA A 99 -15.06 -20.02 0.66
CA ALA A 99 -14.82 -21.32 1.25
C ALA A 99 -15.92 -21.73 2.24
N LEU A 100 -16.43 -20.79 3.02
CA LEU A 100 -17.51 -21.07 3.98
C LEU A 100 -18.86 -21.30 3.31
N ASP A 101 -19.15 -20.53 2.27
CA ASP A 101 -20.42 -20.65 1.54
C ASP A 101 -20.48 -21.90 0.64
N HIS A 102 -19.32 -22.34 0.13
CA HIS A 102 -19.20 -23.47 -0.79
C HIS A 102 -17.96 -24.29 -0.46
N HIS A 103 -18.09 -25.31 0.37
CA HIS A 103 -16.95 -26.12 0.83
C HIS A 103 -16.18 -26.80 -0.31
N GLU A 104 -16.86 -27.26 -1.34
CA GLU A 104 -16.22 -27.87 -2.50
C GLU A 104 -15.33 -26.90 -3.27
N ALA A 105 -15.59 -25.61 -3.17
CA ALA A 105 -14.78 -24.59 -3.84
C ALA A 105 -13.35 -24.55 -3.32
N GLU A 106 -13.11 -24.95 -2.07
CA GLU A 106 -11.78 -24.95 -1.46
C GLU A 106 -10.76 -25.73 -2.28
N THR A 107 -11.17 -26.82 -2.92
CA THR A 107 -10.28 -27.71 -3.66
C THR A 107 -10.51 -27.67 -5.17
N THR A 108 -11.60 -27.09 -5.64
CA THR A 108 -11.97 -27.08 -7.07
C THR A 108 -11.76 -25.74 -7.74
N GLU A 109 -11.79 -24.64 -6.99
CA GLU A 109 -11.61 -23.30 -7.55
C GLU A 109 -10.17 -22.80 -7.34
N LYS A 110 -9.72 -21.94 -8.26
CA LYS A 110 -8.39 -21.33 -8.22
C LYS A 110 -8.47 -19.92 -7.65
N VAL A 111 -7.39 -19.49 -7.01
CA VAL A 111 -7.30 -18.14 -6.44
C VAL A 111 -7.54 -17.06 -7.50
N GLU A 112 -7.08 -17.28 -8.73
CA GLU A 112 -7.26 -16.30 -9.81
C GLU A 112 -8.71 -15.97 -10.11
N GLN A 113 -9.64 -16.85 -9.75
CA GLN A 113 -11.08 -16.64 -9.97
C GLN A 113 -11.70 -15.68 -8.97
N HIS A 114 -10.97 -15.33 -7.90
CA HIS A 114 -11.47 -14.56 -6.76
C HIS A 114 -10.59 -13.36 -6.43
N THR A 115 -9.92 -12.78 -7.42
CA THR A 115 -9.09 -11.59 -7.23
C THR A 115 -9.87 -10.33 -7.52
N ARG A 116 -9.40 -9.23 -6.92
CA ARG A 116 -9.84 -7.87 -7.26
C ARG A 116 -8.75 -7.21 -8.09
N PRO A 117 -9.10 -6.19 -8.92
CA PRO A 117 -8.12 -5.49 -9.72
C PRO A 117 -7.00 -4.88 -8.89
N ALA A 118 -5.77 -4.98 -9.38
CA ALA A 118 -4.61 -4.33 -8.76
C ALA A 118 -4.47 -2.90 -9.26
N VAL A 119 -4.01 -2.01 -8.37
CA VAL A 119 -3.64 -0.64 -8.72
C VAL A 119 -2.13 -0.58 -8.78
N PHE A 120 -1.59 0.05 -9.82
CA PHE A 120 -0.15 0.17 -10.04
C PHE A 120 0.29 1.62 -9.91
N VAL A 121 1.40 1.85 -9.23
CA VAL A 121 1.97 3.19 -9.04
C VAL A 121 3.46 3.16 -9.31
N PRO A 122 4.05 4.24 -9.88
CA PRO A 122 5.50 4.30 -10.07
C PRO A 122 6.23 4.51 -8.74
N GLU A 123 7.42 3.95 -8.65
CA GLU A 123 8.22 4.01 -7.41
C GLU A 123 8.71 5.42 -7.06
N ASN A 124 8.79 6.31 -8.03
CA ASN A 124 9.22 7.70 -7.84
C ASN A 124 8.08 8.68 -7.56
N LYS A 125 6.86 8.17 -7.37
CA LYS A 125 5.71 8.99 -6.99
C LYS A 125 5.88 9.50 -5.56
N GLU A 126 5.41 10.72 -5.31
CA GLU A 126 5.41 11.27 -3.95
C GLU A 126 4.39 10.53 -3.08
N ALA A 127 4.82 10.12 -1.90
CA ALA A 127 3.99 9.35 -0.97
C ALA A 127 2.75 10.12 -0.53
N ALA A 128 2.88 11.42 -0.31
CA ALA A 128 1.75 12.27 0.10
C ALA A 128 0.66 12.31 -0.97
N GLU A 129 1.05 12.39 -2.25
CA GLU A 129 0.10 12.37 -3.36
C GLU A 129 -0.60 11.02 -3.46
N LEU A 130 0.15 9.93 -3.31
CA LEU A 130 -0.43 8.59 -3.32
C LEU A 130 -1.41 8.41 -2.16
N LEU A 131 -1.07 8.89 -0.97
CA LEU A 131 -1.97 8.80 0.19
C LEU A 131 -3.32 9.45 -0.10
N LYS A 132 -3.31 10.65 -0.70
CA LYS A 132 -4.55 11.33 -1.08
C LYS A 132 -5.37 10.50 -2.06
N GLU A 133 -4.73 9.93 -3.07
CA GLU A 133 -5.40 9.09 -4.07
C GLU A 133 -5.98 7.83 -3.44
N MET A 134 -5.22 7.16 -2.57
CA MET A 134 -5.67 5.96 -1.90
C MET A 134 -6.87 6.22 -0.98
N GLN A 135 -6.85 7.33 -0.26
CA GLN A 135 -7.97 7.72 0.60
C GLN A 135 -9.21 8.08 -0.23
N ARG A 136 -9.02 8.85 -1.31
CA ARG A 136 -10.11 9.27 -2.19
C ARG A 136 -10.79 8.07 -2.86
N ASP A 137 -10.01 7.14 -3.37
CA ASP A 137 -10.50 6.01 -4.16
C ASP A 137 -10.70 4.75 -3.32
N GLN A 138 -10.49 4.83 -2.00
CA GLN A 138 -10.63 3.72 -1.06
C GLN A 138 -9.76 2.52 -1.43
N ILE A 139 -8.52 2.80 -1.84
CA ILE A 139 -7.53 1.79 -2.19
C ILE A 139 -6.66 1.51 -0.97
N HIS A 140 -6.52 0.24 -0.62
CA HIS A 140 -5.75 -0.17 0.57
C HIS A 140 -4.34 -0.64 0.23
N LEU A 141 -4.11 -1.10 -0.99
CA LEU A 141 -2.84 -1.66 -1.42
C LEU A 141 -2.60 -1.31 -2.88
N ALA A 142 -1.37 -0.90 -3.21
CA ALA A 142 -0.94 -0.66 -4.57
C ALA A 142 0.35 -1.42 -4.87
N ILE A 143 0.48 -1.86 -6.11
CA ILE A 143 1.70 -2.49 -6.62
C ILE A 143 2.61 -1.37 -7.12
N VAL A 144 3.86 -1.37 -6.64
CA VAL A 144 4.84 -0.37 -7.04
C VAL A 144 5.66 -0.92 -8.20
N VAL A 145 5.75 -0.15 -9.28
CA VAL A 145 6.45 -0.55 -10.50
C VAL A 145 7.69 0.31 -10.73
N ASP A 146 8.72 -0.31 -11.28
CA ASP A 146 9.96 0.37 -11.66
C ASP A 146 9.86 0.95 -13.09
N GLU A 147 10.95 1.57 -13.57
CA GLU A 147 11.01 2.20 -14.89
C GLU A 147 10.91 1.20 -16.05
N TYR A 148 11.09 -0.07 -15.79
CA TYR A 148 11.00 -1.14 -16.80
C TYR A 148 9.63 -1.83 -16.78
N GLY A 149 8.73 -1.38 -15.93
CA GLY A 149 7.42 -2.00 -15.77
C GLY A 149 7.40 -3.24 -14.90
N GLY A 150 8.52 -3.59 -14.26
CA GLY A 150 8.60 -4.71 -13.32
C GLY A 150 8.10 -4.31 -11.95
N THR A 151 7.80 -5.31 -11.13
CA THR A 151 7.36 -5.08 -9.75
C THR A 151 8.56 -4.69 -8.88
N ALA A 152 8.50 -3.49 -8.32
CA ALA A 152 9.50 -3.01 -7.36
C ALA A 152 9.13 -3.37 -5.92
N GLY A 153 7.84 -3.41 -5.60
CA GLY A 153 7.36 -3.71 -4.27
C GLY A 153 5.86 -3.51 -4.15
N ILE A 154 5.38 -3.46 -2.93
CA ILE A 154 3.99 -3.10 -2.62
C ILE A 154 3.96 -2.02 -1.55
N ILE A 155 2.89 -1.26 -1.55
CA ILE A 155 2.66 -0.23 -0.53
C ILE A 155 1.21 -0.28 -0.08
N THR A 156 1.01 -0.20 1.22
CA THR A 156 -0.33 -0.12 1.81
C THR A 156 -0.53 1.27 2.41
N ILE A 157 -1.79 1.60 2.67
CA ILE A 157 -2.11 2.89 3.28
C ILE A 157 -1.47 3.00 4.67
N GLU A 158 -1.28 1.89 5.36
CA GLU A 158 -0.64 1.83 6.67
C GLU A 158 0.88 2.11 6.60
N ASP A 159 1.51 1.89 5.45
CA ASP A 159 2.94 2.16 5.26
C ASP A 159 3.23 3.65 5.11
N ILE A 160 2.23 4.43 4.76
CA ILE A 160 2.34 5.86 4.55
C ILE A 160 1.95 6.60 5.84
#